data_0b3c0f65f22c8d805afff6a8917d6656
#
_entry.id   0b3c0f65f22c8d805afff6a8917d6656
#
_cell.length_a   1.000
_cell.length_b   1.000
_cell.length_c   1.000
_cell.angle_alpha   90.00
_cell.angle_beta   90.00
_cell.angle_gamma   90.00
#
_symmetry.space_group_name_H-M   'P 1'
#
loop_
_entity.id
_entity.type
_entity.pdbx_description
1 polymer ?
#
loop_
_entity_poly.entity_id
_entity_poly.type
_entity_poly.pdbx_seq_one_letter_code
_entity_poly.pdbx_strand_id
1 'polypeptide(L)'
;CFDKPHRGIMLSLILPTIGFLSFPFIDHDFFPELDRNMFRVIVELPPNSSIELTEKRIQKLRESIYQEADFKIESDTWYVGRNLPRILYNVIGGDTPLGNNHVADAFFISGDYQSMKKNLPKLAKSIVMNNPDIKIIINKFDSGTTFFASIEYRLMGDNTSVLRELGSKLELILSTGSNVYLTKSELSQ
;
A
#
# COMPACT_ATOMS: atom_id res chain seq x y z
N CYS A 1 20.74 -36.98 -36.38
CA CYS A 1 21.56 -35.89 -35.78
C CYS A 1 23.07 -36.20 -35.86
N PHE A 2 23.48 -37.49 -35.79
CA PHE A 2 24.91 -37.84 -35.75
C PHE A 2 25.65 -37.61 -37.10
N ASP A 3 24.95 -37.71 -38.24
CA ASP A 3 25.54 -37.52 -39.56
C ASP A 3 25.84 -36.05 -39.92
N LYS A 4 25.26 -35.10 -39.20
CA LYS A 4 25.47 -33.66 -39.40
C LYS A 4 25.51 -32.90 -38.07
N PRO A 5 26.64 -32.97 -37.34
CA PRO A 5 26.75 -32.44 -35.97
C PRO A 5 26.41 -30.95 -35.85
N HIS A 6 26.76 -30.14 -36.88
CA HIS A 6 26.41 -28.71 -36.87
C HIS A 6 24.91 -28.40 -36.79
N ARG A 7 24.06 -29.24 -37.44
CA ARG A 7 22.62 -29.07 -37.39
C ARG A 7 22.06 -29.43 -36.00
N GLY A 8 22.64 -30.44 -35.35
CA GLY A 8 22.28 -30.81 -33.99
C GLY A 8 22.61 -29.72 -32.99
N ILE A 9 23.80 -29.10 -33.09
CA ILE A 9 24.24 -27.99 -32.26
C ILE A 9 23.35 -26.76 -32.48
N MET A 10 23.07 -26.39 -33.72
CA MET A 10 22.17 -25.26 -34.00
C MET A 10 20.76 -25.48 -33.41
N LEU A 11 20.21 -26.70 -33.55
CA LEU A 11 18.90 -27.02 -33.04
C LEU A 11 18.85 -26.97 -31.49
N SER A 12 19.90 -27.46 -30.83
CA SER A 12 19.98 -27.44 -29.36
C SER A 12 20.14 -26.05 -28.77
N LEU A 13 20.72 -25.09 -29.54
CA LEU A 13 20.88 -23.70 -29.09
C LEU A 13 19.60 -22.84 -29.26
N ILE A 14 18.65 -23.26 -30.09
CA ILE A 14 17.43 -22.49 -30.34
C ILE A 14 16.64 -22.28 -29.03
N LEU A 15 16.43 -23.33 -28.25
CA LEU A 15 15.64 -23.25 -27.03
C LEU A 15 16.25 -22.33 -25.94
N PRO A 16 17.55 -22.47 -25.62
CA PRO A 16 18.22 -21.52 -24.72
C PRO A 16 18.20 -20.07 -25.23
N THR A 17 18.41 -19.89 -26.54
CA THR A 17 18.40 -18.53 -27.12
C THR A 17 17.04 -17.87 -27.01
N ILE A 18 15.95 -18.61 -27.29
CA ILE A 18 14.58 -18.11 -27.08
C ILE A 18 14.36 -17.78 -25.60
N GLY A 19 14.80 -18.64 -24.68
CA GLY A 19 14.71 -18.39 -23.24
C GLY A 19 15.42 -17.10 -22.82
N PHE A 20 16.62 -16.85 -23.28
CA PHE A 20 17.36 -15.62 -22.99
C PHE A 20 16.69 -14.38 -23.61
N LEU A 21 16.18 -14.48 -24.82
CA LEU A 21 15.49 -13.38 -25.47
C LEU A 21 14.13 -13.05 -24.84
N SER A 22 13.48 -14.02 -24.20
CA SER A 22 12.22 -13.82 -23.49
C SER A 22 12.40 -13.26 -22.07
N PHE A 23 13.60 -13.31 -21.50
CA PHE A 23 13.87 -12.86 -20.13
C PHE A 23 13.44 -11.40 -19.84
N PRO A 24 13.66 -10.41 -20.73
CA PRO A 24 13.21 -9.03 -20.51
C PRO A 24 11.67 -8.87 -20.49
N PHE A 25 10.92 -9.86 -20.99
CA PHE A 25 9.46 -9.82 -21.03
C PHE A 25 8.80 -10.52 -19.84
N ILE A 26 9.63 -11.07 -18.93
CA ILE A 26 9.12 -11.70 -17.68
C ILE A 26 9.06 -10.60 -16.62
N ASP A 27 7.89 -10.41 -16.04
CA ASP A 27 7.73 -9.53 -14.89
C ASP A 27 8.56 -10.06 -13.72
N HIS A 28 9.44 -9.21 -13.19
CA HIS A 28 10.36 -9.55 -12.09
C HIS A 28 9.80 -9.07 -10.75
N ASP A 29 8.63 -9.55 -10.37
CA ASP A 29 8.09 -9.28 -9.06
C ASP A 29 8.64 -10.29 -8.04
N PHE A 30 9.42 -9.81 -7.07
CA PHE A 30 9.94 -10.65 -5.99
C PHE A 30 8.81 -11.21 -5.13
N PHE A 31 7.74 -10.44 -4.95
CA PHE A 31 6.50 -10.87 -4.31
C PHE A 31 5.34 -10.63 -5.29
N PRO A 32 4.84 -11.67 -5.97
CA PRO A 32 3.71 -11.50 -6.88
C PRO A 32 2.48 -11.01 -6.11
N GLU A 33 1.72 -10.16 -6.76
CA GLU A 33 0.45 -9.69 -6.21
C GLU A 33 -0.46 -10.87 -5.88
N LEU A 34 -1.08 -10.84 -4.71
CA LEU A 34 -2.12 -11.80 -4.38
C LEU A 34 -3.42 -11.36 -5.05
N ASP A 35 -4.02 -12.24 -5.84
CA ASP A 35 -5.36 -12.07 -6.41
C ASP A 35 -6.42 -12.23 -5.31
N ARG A 36 -6.33 -11.38 -4.27
CA ARG A 36 -7.31 -11.34 -3.19
C ARG A 36 -8.21 -10.14 -3.35
N ASN A 37 -9.48 -10.38 -3.27
CA ASN A 37 -10.53 -9.37 -3.30
C ASN A 37 -10.66 -8.61 -1.97
N MET A 38 -9.52 -8.24 -1.38
CA MET A 38 -9.45 -7.56 -0.09
C MET A 38 -8.55 -6.33 -0.17
N PHE A 39 -8.93 -5.28 0.55
CA PHE A 39 -8.09 -4.09 0.73
C PHE A 39 -8.13 -3.62 2.19
N ARG A 40 -7.09 -2.92 2.59
CA ARG A 40 -6.89 -2.39 3.93
C ARG A 40 -7.05 -0.88 3.94
N VAL A 41 -7.64 -0.37 5.00
CA VAL A 41 -7.76 1.07 5.28
C VAL A 41 -7.17 1.35 6.64
N ILE A 42 -6.13 2.17 6.69
CA ILE A 42 -5.52 2.65 7.93
C ILE A 42 -5.89 4.11 8.08
N VAL A 43 -6.36 4.49 9.25
CA VAL A 43 -6.78 5.85 9.58
C VAL A 43 -6.05 6.32 10.83
N GLU A 44 -5.44 7.48 10.75
CA GLU A 44 -4.77 8.13 11.87
C GLU A 44 -5.34 9.56 12.04
N LEU A 45 -6.01 9.79 13.16
CA LEU A 45 -6.50 11.10 13.58
C LEU A 45 -5.40 11.87 14.33
N PRO A 46 -5.60 13.15 14.63
CA PRO A 46 -4.69 13.89 15.51
C PRO A 46 -4.48 13.16 16.85
N PRO A 47 -3.25 13.13 17.41
CA PRO A 47 -2.88 12.31 18.57
C PRO A 47 -3.75 12.49 19.82
N ASN A 48 -4.39 13.64 19.98
CA ASN A 48 -5.23 13.96 21.14
C ASN A 48 -6.71 13.56 20.94
N SER A 49 -7.04 12.81 19.89
CA SER A 49 -8.41 12.38 19.62
C SER A 49 -8.85 11.30 20.60
N SER A 50 -10.06 11.44 21.15
CA SER A 50 -10.66 10.39 21.96
C SER A 50 -11.15 9.22 21.11
N ILE A 51 -11.35 8.06 21.71
CA ILE A 51 -11.83 6.87 21.01
C ILE A 51 -13.23 7.09 20.42
N GLU A 52 -14.10 7.82 21.13
CA GLU A 52 -15.45 8.14 20.68
C GLU A 52 -15.45 9.06 19.45
N LEU A 53 -14.51 10.03 19.42
CA LEU A 53 -14.31 10.89 18.26
C LEU A 53 -13.82 10.08 17.06
N THR A 54 -12.89 9.17 17.31
CA THR A 54 -12.34 8.26 16.29
C THR A 54 -13.44 7.37 15.71
N GLU A 55 -14.25 6.74 16.55
CA GLU A 55 -15.39 5.91 16.12
C GLU A 55 -16.38 6.71 15.25
N LYS A 56 -16.75 7.90 15.70
CA LYS A 56 -17.67 8.77 14.95
C LYS A 56 -17.08 9.19 13.59
N ARG A 57 -15.78 9.44 13.54
CA ARG A 57 -15.12 9.81 12.29
C ARG A 57 -15.02 8.63 11.32
N ILE A 58 -14.76 7.44 11.85
CA ILE A 58 -14.73 6.20 11.09
C ILE A 58 -16.08 5.87 10.48
N GLN A 59 -17.18 6.04 11.21
CA GLN A 59 -18.51 5.80 10.67
C GLN A 59 -18.79 6.66 9.42
N LYS A 60 -18.45 7.96 9.48
CA LYS A 60 -18.56 8.85 8.32
C LYS A 60 -17.67 8.42 7.16
N LEU A 61 -16.43 8.05 7.46
CA LEU A 61 -15.48 7.59 6.45
C LEU A 61 -15.96 6.28 5.80
N ARG A 62 -16.49 5.37 6.59
CA ARG A 62 -17.10 4.13 6.11
C ARG A 62 -18.23 4.40 5.11
N GLU A 63 -19.14 5.30 5.45
CA GLU A 63 -20.23 5.71 4.56
C GLU A 63 -19.70 6.29 3.25
N SER A 64 -18.68 7.18 3.32
CA SER A 64 -18.04 7.74 2.12
C SER A 64 -17.38 6.67 1.25
N ILE A 65 -16.70 5.69 1.86
CA ILE A 65 -16.10 4.57 1.11
C ILE A 65 -17.16 3.77 0.36
N TYR A 66 -18.29 3.45 1.01
CA TYR A 66 -19.38 2.72 0.37
C TYR A 66 -20.07 3.52 -0.75
N GLN A 67 -20.17 4.85 -0.60
CA GLN A 67 -20.79 5.73 -1.61
C GLN A 67 -19.88 5.97 -2.81
N GLU A 68 -18.57 6.08 -2.60
CA GLU A 68 -17.61 6.43 -3.64
C GLU A 68 -16.98 5.20 -4.34
N ALA A 69 -17.17 4.00 -3.80
CA ALA A 69 -16.62 2.78 -4.39
C ALA A 69 -17.34 2.43 -5.69
N ASP A 70 -16.61 2.42 -6.81
CA ASP A 70 -17.08 1.95 -8.12
C ASP A 70 -17.04 0.41 -8.26
N PHE A 71 -17.06 -0.31 -7.13
CA PHE A 71 -17.08 -1.78 -7.05
C PHE A 71 -17.87 -2.24 -5.83
N LYS A 72 -18.37 -3.47 -5.88
CA LYS A 72 -19.17 -4.03 -4.80
C LYS A 72 -18.29 -4.34 -3.58
N ILE A 73 -18.64 -3.77 -2.42
CA ILE A 73 -18.09 -4.14 -1.12
C ILE A 73 -19.07 -5.13 -0.47
N GLU A 74 -18.57 -6.29 -0.06
CA GLU A 74 -19.39 -7.34 0.57
C GLU A 74 -19.41 -7.21 2.09
N SER A 75 -18.28 -6.91 2.68
CA SER A 75 -18.16 -6.73 4.13
C SER A 75 -16.95 -5.88 4.49
N ASP A 76 -16.97 -5.32 5.68
CA ASP A 76 -15.89 -4.58 6.29
C ASP A 76 -15.78 -4.91 7.78
N THR A 77 -14.58 -4.80 8.33
CA THR A 77 -14.33 -4.95 9.76
C THR A 77 -13.34 -3.90 10.22
N TRP A 78 -13.70 -3.17 11.27
CA TRP A 78 -12.92 -2.09 11.83
C TRP A 78 -12.36 -2.43 13.21
N TYR A 79 -11.13 -2.05 13.45
CA TYR A 79 -10.41 -2.14 14.71
C TYR A 79 -10.04 -0.74 15.14
N VAL A 80 -10.74 -0.20 16.14
CA VAL A 80 -10.51 1.15 16.67
C VAL A 80 -9.60 1.07 17.89
N GLY A 81 -8.56 1.92 17.93
CA GLY A 81 -7.56 1.90 18.99
C GLY A 81 -6.66 0.66 18.97
N ARG A 82 -6.70 -0.12 17.91
CA ARG A 82 -5.93 -1.37 17.76
C ARG A 82 -5.52 -1.57 16.31
N ASN A 83 -4.47 -2.36 16.14
CA ASN A 83 -4.05 -2.85 14.83
C ASN A 83 -4.92 -4.03 14.38
N LEU A 84 -4.97 -4.21 13.07
CA LEU A 84 -5.53 -5.39 12.45
C LEU A 84 -4.81 -6.65 13.00
N PRO A 85 -5.54 -7.69 13.44
CA PRO A 85 -4.92 -8.95 13.78
C PRO A 85 -4.21 -9.53 12.56
N ARG A 86 -3.16 -10.32 12.79
CA ARG A 86 -2.45 -11.02 11.71
C ARG A 86 -3.37 -12.04 11.04
N ILE A 87 -4.07 -11.61 10.01
CA ILE A 87 -4.95 -12.46 9.21
C ILE A 87 -4.14 -13.28 8.21
N LEU A 88 -3.02 -12.71 7.75
CA LEU A 88 -2.09 -13.31 6.80
C LEU A 88 -0.68 -13.27 7.38
N TYR A 89 0.12 -14.27 7.03
CA TYR A 89 1.52 -14.36 7.49
C TYR A 89 2.32 -13.07 7.19
N ASN A 90 2.02 -12.43 6.07
CA ASN A 90 2.72 -11.23 5.60
C ASN A 90 2.05 -9.91 6.01
N VAL A 91 0.86 -9.94 6.59
CA VAL A 91 0.29 -8.75 7.24
C VAL A 91 1.00 -8.60 8.58
N ILE A 92 2.19 -8.05 8.54
CA ILE A 92 2.85 -7.52 9.72
C ILE A 92 1.87 -6.47 10.24
N GLY A 93 1.34 -6.72 11.43
CA GLY A 93 0.54 -5.72 12.12
C GLY A 93 1.34 -4.42 12.06
N GLY A 94 0.79 -3.40 11.41
CA GLY A 94 1.55 -2.20 11.10
C GLY A 94 2.19 -1.61 12.34
N ASP A 95 3.20 -0.78 12.15
CA ASP A 95 3.90 -0.04 13.20
C ASP A 95 2.99 0.95 13.97
N THR A 96 1.69 0.73 13.91
CA THR A 96 0.73 1.50 14.69
C THR A 96 0.85 1.05 16.14
N PRO A 97 1.30 1.92 17.05
CA PRO A 97 1.43 1.58 18.46
C PRO A 97 0.13 1.01 19.01
N LEU A 98 0.21 -0.13 19.68
CA LEU A 98 -0.95 -0.75 20.34
C LEU A 98 -1.54 0.23 21.36
N GLY A 99 -2.86 0.42 21.31
CA GLY A 99 -3.57 1.20 22.32
C GLY A 99 -3.68 2.69 22.06
N ASN A 100 -3.45 3.14 20.82
CA ASN A 100 -3.65 4.53 20.45
C ASN A 100 -5.10 4.82 20.05
N ASN A 101 -5.82 5.56 20.89
CA ASN A 101 -7.23 5.89 20.69
C ASN A 101 -7.53 6.64 19.38
N HIS A 102 -6.52 7.28 18.77
CA HIS A 102 -6.64 8.07 17.55
C HIS A 102 -6.38 7.28 16.27
N VAL A 103 -6.14 5.98 16.37
CA VAL A 103 -5.84 5.13 15.22
C VAL A 103 -6.94 4.10 15.00
N ALA A 104 -7.25 3.83 13.74
CA ALA A 104 -8.10 2.72 13.36
C ALA A 104 -7.54 2.00 12.14
N ASP A 105 -7.82 0.71 12.09
CA ASP A 105 -7.39 -0.19 11.03
C ASP A 105 -8.58 -1.03 10.58
N ALA A 106 -8.76 -1.17 9.28
CA ALA A 106 -9.87 -1.93 8.73
C ALA A 106 -9.44 -2.77 7.55
N PHE A 107 -10.15 -3.85 7.35
CA PHE A 107 -10.12 -4.57 6.09
C PHE A 107 -11.52 -4.65 5.49
N PHE A 108 -11.54 -4.59 4.17
CA PHE A 108 -12.73 -4.67 3.35
C PHE A 108 -12.62 -5.87 2.43
N ILE A 109 -13.74 -6.54 2.21
CA ILE A 109 -13.87 -7.63 1.24
C ILE A 109 -14.70 -7.13 0.07
N SER A 110 -14.14 -7.23 -1.13
CA SER A 110 -14.81 -6.87 -2.38
C SER A 110 -15.42 -8.11 -3.04
N GLY A 111 -16.48 -7.92 -3.78
CA GLY A 111 -17.11 -9.01 -4.54
C GLY A 111 -16.32 -9.45 -5.78
N ASP A 112 -15.46 -8.57 -6.31
CA ASP A 112 -14.65 -8.85 -7.51
C ASP A 112 -13.27 -8.20 -7.42
N TYR A 113 -12.22 -9.01 -7.58
CA TYR A 113 -10.84 -8.56 -7.54
C TYR A 113 -10.47 -7.61 -8.66
N GLN A 114 -10.87 -7.89 -9.89
CA GLN A 114 -10.47 -7.09 -11.05
C GLN A 114 -11.07 -5.68 -11.01
N SER A 115 -12.33 -5.59 -10.65
CA SER A 115 -13.02 -4.32 -10.47
C SER A 115 -12.39 -3.51 -9.33
N MET A 116 -12.11 -4.14 -8.21
CA MET A 116 -11.43 -3.54 -7.07
C MET A 116 -10.02 -3.06 -7.47
N LYS A 117 -9.18 -3.92 -8.06
CA LYS A 117 -7.81 -3.58 -8.48
C LYS A 117 -7.78 -2.34 -9.37
N LYS A 118 -8.70 -2.24 -10.32
CA LYS A 118 -8.80 -1.12 -11.26
C LYS A 118 -9.23 0.19 -10.58
N ASN A 119 -10.21 0.12 -9.67
CA ASN A 119 -10.87 1.31 -9.14
C ASN A 119 -10.34 1.75 -7.76
N LEU A 120 -9.63 0.87 -7.04
CA LEU A 120 -9.08 1.17 -5.71
C LEU A 120 -8.18 2.42 -5.67
N PRO A 121 -7.27 2.66 -6.64
CA PRO A 121 -6.44 3.88 -6.63
C PRO A 121 -7.27 5.16 -6.77
N LYS A 122 -8.36 5.13 -7.56
CA LYS A 122 -9.27 6.26 -7.72
C LYS A 122 -10.05 6.53 -6.43
N LEU A 123 -10.56 5.47 -5.80
CA LEU A 123 -11.22 5.56 -4.50
C LEU A 123 -10.26 6.13 -3.44
N ALA A 124 -9.05 5.59 -3.34
CA ALA A 124 -8.06 6.05 -2.37
C ALA A 124 -7.76 7.54 -2.53
N LYS A 125 -7.56 7.99 -3.77
CA LYS A 125 -7.33 9.41 -4.06
C LYS A 125 -8.50 10.28 -3.63
N SER A 126 -9.73 9.91 -3.98
CA SER A 126 -10.94 10.67 -3.65
C SER A 126 -11.13 10.78 -2.15
N ILE A 127 -11.04 9.66 -1.43
CA ILE A 127 -11.21 9.61 0.04
C ILE A 127 -10.15 10.44 0.75
N VAL A 128 -8.88 10.37 0.34
CA VAL A 128 -7.80 11.17 0.95
C VAL A 128 -8.03 12.67 0.68
N MET A 129 -8.40 13.06 -0.53
CA MET A 129 -8.63 14.47 -0.87
C MET A 129 -9.84 15.07 -0.15
N ASN A 130 -10.87 14.26 0.11
CA ASN A 130 -12.08 14.70 0.80
C ASN A 130 -11.93 14.76 2.34
N ASN A 131 -10.80 14.23 2.89
CA ASN A 131 -10.54 14.18 4.32
C ASN A 131 -9.11 14.68 4.65
N PRO A 132 -8.77 15.95 4.40
CA PRO A 132 -7.42 16.46 4.57
C PRO A 132 -6.98 16.60 6.04
N ASP A 133 -7.91 16.51 6.97
CA ASP A 133 -7.72 16.64 8.41
C ASP A 133 -7.27 15.34 9.10
N ILE A 134 -7.29 14.22 8.38
CA ILE A 134 -6.89 12.90 8.89
C ILE A 134 -5.96 12.20 7.88
N LYS A 135 -5.08 11.37 8.39
CA LYS A 135 -4.23 10.53 7.53
C LYS A 135 -4.96 9.24 7.19
N ILE A 136 -5.10 8.96 5.91
CA ILE A 136 -5.77 7.76 5.42
C ILE A 136 -4.84 7.06 4.43
N ILE A 137 -4.65 5.76 4.63
CA ILE A 137 -3.90 4.89 3.72
C ILE A 137 -4.83 3.77 3.27
N ILE A 138 -5.03 3.64 1.97
CA ILE A 138 -5.84 2.59 1.37
C ILE A 138 -4.97 1.77 0.43
N ASN A 139 -4.73 0.52 0.77
CA ASN A 139 -3.88 -0.39 0.02
C ASN A 139 -4.57 -1.75 -0.17
N LYS A 140 -4.30 -2.39 -1.31
CA LYS A 140 -4.64 -3.80 -1.49
C LYS A 140 -3.73 -4.68 -0.60
N PHE A 141 -4.17 -5.90 -0.33
CA PHE A 141 -3.31 -6.88 0.34
C PHE A 141 -2.33 -7.49 -0.66
N ASP A 142 -1.04 -7.26 -0.43
CA ASP A 142 0.06 -7.84 -1.21
C ASP A 142 0.80 -8.94 -0.45
N SER A 143 1.54 -9.79 -1.19
CA SER A 143 2.31 -10.90 -0.60
C SER A 143 3.56 -10.47 0.14
N GLY A 144 4.03 -9.23 -0.06
CA GLY A 144 5.27 -8.70 0.51
C GLY A 144 5.11 -8.05 1.88
N THR A 145 6.20 -7.53 2.38
CA THR A 145 6.18 -6.59 3.50
C THR A 145 5.36 -5.38 3.10
N THR A 146 4.29 -5.12 3.82
CA THR A 146 3.49 -3.91 3.61
C THR A 146 4.32 -2.70 3.97
N PHE A 147 4.93 -2.09 2.98
CA PHE A 147 5.49 -0.75 3.14
C PHE A 147 4.31 0.24 3.21
N PHE A 148 4.38 1.17 4.16
CA PHE A 148 3.38 2.24 4.28
C PHE A 148 3.41 3.18 3.08
N ALA A 149 4.49 3.17 2.30
CA ALA A 149 4.68 4.00 1.13
C ALA A 149 5.35 3.21 0.00
N SER A 150 4.97 3.49 -1.24
CA SER A 150 5.62 2.92 -2.44
C SER A 150 7.07 3.38 -2.59
N ILE A 151 7.43 4.52 -1.99
CA ILE A 151 8.77 5.10 -2.04
C ILE A 151 9.14 5.54 -0.62
N GLU A 152 10.29 5.06 -0.13
CA GLU A 152 10.87 5.44 1.14
C GLU A 152 12.19 6.17 0.90
N TYR A 153 12.33 7.38 1.44
CA TYR A 153 13.58 8.12 1.47
C TYR A 153 14.14 8.12 2.87
N ARG A 154 15.37 7.65 3.03
CA ARG A 154 16.07 7.65 4.32
C ARG A 154 17.13 8.75 4.34
N LEU A 155 16.96 9.73 5.22
CA LEU A 155 17.96 10.74 5.51
C LEU A 155 18.87 10.24 6.65
N MET A 156 20.18 10.28 6.45
CA MET A 156 21.17 9.86 7.45
C MET A 156 22.15 11.00 7.72
N GLY A 157 22.49 11.21 8.98
CA GLY A 157 23.43 12.24 9.42
C GLY A 157 23.53 12.31 10.94
N ASP A 158 24.57 12.97 11.44
CA ASP A 158 24.87 13.03 12.88
C ASP A 158 24.08 14.12 13.62
N ASN A 159 23.51 15.08 12.89
CA ASN A 159 22.83 16.24 13.50
C ASN A 159 21.31 16.13 13.30
N THR A 160 20.59 15.81 14.38
CA THR A 160 19.13 15.64 14.36
C THR A 160 18.37 16.92 13.97
N SER A 161 18.87 18.13 14.31
CA SER A 161 18.19 19.37 13.94
C SER A 161 18.26 19.62 12.43
N VAL A 162 19.41 19.33 11.81
CA VAL A 162 19.59 19.42 10.36
C VAL A 162 18.75 18.37 9.64
N LEU A 163 18.70 17.13 10.16
CA LEU A 163 17.86 16.07 9.61
C LEU A 163 16.38 16.43 9.64
N ARG A 164 15.91 17.06 10.72
CA ARG A 164 14.52 17.50 10.84
C ARG A 164 14.19 18.61 9.83
N GLU A 165 15.07 19.57 9.67
CA GLU A 165 14.90 20.65 8.67
C GLU A 165 14.88 20.09 7.25
N LEU A 166 15.82 19.19 6.91
CA LEU A 166 15.87 18.54 5.60
C LEU A 166 14.66 17.64 5.37
N GLY A 167 14.20 16.91 6.40
CA GLY A 167 13.00 16.10 6.35
C GLY A 167 11.75 16.91 6.01
N SER A 168 11.57 18.06 6.67
CA SER A 168 10.45 18.97 6.39
C SER A 168 10.51 19.56 4.98
N LYS A 169 11.71 19.92 4.49
CA LYS A 169 11.91 20.39 3.11
C LYS A 169 11.58 19.29 2.10
N LEU A 170 12.04 18.06 2.35
CA LEU A 170 11.76 16.92 1.49
C LEU A 170 10.26 16.61 1.44
N GLU A 171 9.59 16.61 2.60
CA GLU A 171 8.14 16.42 2.70
C GLU A 171 7.37 17.47 1.88
N LEU A 172 7.79 18.75 1.96
CA LEU A 172 7.20 19.81 1.16
C LEU A 172 7.39 19.60 -0.35
N ILE A 173 8.59 19.20 -0.77
CA ILE A 173 8.88 18.90 -2.19
C ILE A 173 8.04 17.72 -2.68
N LEU A 174 7.97 16.67 -1.89
CA LEU A 174 7.18 15.47 -2.25
C LEU A 174 5.68 15.78 -2.31
N SER A 175 5.15 16.56 -1.37
CA SER A 175 3.72 16.93 -1.33
C SER A 175 3.29 17.78 -2.52
N THR A 176 4.21 18.47 -3.20
CA THR A 176 3.93 19.23 -4.43
C THR A 176 3.91 18.35 -5.69
N GLY A 177 4.32 17.08 -5.59
CA GLY A 177 4.30 16.14 -6.71
C GLY A 177 2.89 15.76 -7.14
N SER A 178 2.60 15.79 -8.44
CA SER A 178 1.26 15.51 -8.99
C SER A 178 0.72 14.11 -8.69
N ASN A 179 1.58 13.15 -8.36
CA ASN A 179 1.24 11.74 -8.11
C ASN A 179 1.46 11.31 -6.64
N VAL A 180 1.74 12.27 -5.75
CA VAL A 180 1.92 11.99 -4.32
C VAL A 180 0.65 12.40 -3.59
N TYR A 181 0.03 11.45 -2.89
CA TYR A 181 -1.23 11.68 -2.16
C TYR A 181 -1.01 11.82 -0.66
N LEU A 182 0.05 11.21 -0.15
CA LEU A 182 0.39 11.23 1.27
C LEU A 182 1.90 11.19 1.44
N THR A 183 2.41 12.05 2.30
CA THR A 183 3.79 12.02 2.80
C THR A 183 3.77 11.75 4.30
N LYS A 184 4.70 10.94 4.81
CA LYS A 184 4.87 10.69 6.24
C LYS A 184 6.34 10.84 6.59
N SER A 185 6.63 11.65 7.61
CA SER A 185 7.96 11.75 8.20
C SER A 185 7.97 11.11 9.59
N GLU A 186 8.94 10.25 9.87
CA GLU A 186 9.11 9.66 11.21
C GLU A 186 9.69 10.65 12.23
N LEU A 187 10.31 11.73 11.78
CA LEU A 187 10.89 12.78 12.63
C LEU A 187 9.86 13.81 13.11
N SER A 188 8.63 13.75 12.65
CA SER A 188 7.55 14.67 13.04
C SER A 188 6.77 14.23 14.28
N GLN A 189 7.23 13.17 14.96
CA GLN A 189 6.67 12.69 16.25
C GLN A 189 7.38 13.32 17.44
#